data_c510a2ea4020d4cd79d7d62cee53cf55
#
_entry.id   c510a2ea4020d4cd79d7d62cee53cf55
#
_cell.length_a   1.000
_cell.length_b   1.000
_cell.length_c   1.000
_cell.angle_alpha   90.00
_cell.angle_beta   90.00
_cell.angle_gamma   90.00
#
_symmetry.space_group_name_H-M   'P 1'
#
loop_
_entity.id
_entity.type
_entity.pdbx_description
1 polymer ?
#
loop_
_entity_poly.entity_id
_entity_poly.type
_entity_poly.pdbx_seq_one_letter_code
_entity_poly.pdbx_strand_id
1 'polypeptide(L)'
;MVRNEWGDEVVPIARKPHETVKQYRLSGGKGTFSVISTMSAPFCGDCNRLRLTADGKMKNCLFSKGETDLLGALRLGEDIGLLIDQNVQAKAMALGGQFGVGLSSVDAGTIVNRSMITIGG
;
A
#
# COMPACT_ATOMS: atom_id res chain seq x y z
N MET A 1 -7.72 -4.86 17.82
CA MET A 1 -7.76 -6.20 17.20
C MET A 1 -6.87 -7.19 17.97
N VAL A 2 -5.57 -7.17 17.81
CA VAL A 2 -4.70 -8.15 18.51
C VAL A 2 -4.78 -8.07 20.05
N ARG A 3 -4.94 -6.88 20.63
CA ARG A 3 -5.10 -6.70 22.08
C ARG A 3 -6.40 -7.24 22.68
N ASN A 4 -7.48 -7.34 21.91
CA ASN A 4 -8.77 -7.78 22.44
C ASN A 4 -8.82 -9.29 22.74
N GLU A 5 -7.99 -10.07 22.06
CA GLU A 5 -7.95 -11.54 22.24
C GLU A 5 -6.82 -12.00 23.15
N TRP A 6 -5.71 -11.27 23.21
CA TRP A 6 -4.48 -11.67 23.90
C TRP A 6 -4.14 -10.78 25.11
N GLY A 7 -4.96 -9.74 25.37
CA GLY A 7 -4.82 -8.88 26.54
C GLY A 7 -3.47 -8.18 26.65
N ASP A 8 -2.97 -8.05 27.87
CA ASP A 8 -1.70 -7.38 28.18
C ASP A 8 -0.45 -8.24 27.89
N GLU A 9 -0.64 -9.46 27.40
CA GLU A 9 0.47 -10.34 27.00
C GLU A 9 1.13 -9.90 25.69
N VAL A 10 0.44 -9.10 24.88
CA VAL A 10 0.96 -8.59 23.60
C VAL A 10 1.53 -7.20 23.77
N VAL A 11 2.83 -7.08 23.63
CA VAL A 11 3.58 -5.82 23.72
C VAL A 11 3.91 -5.31 22.31
N PRO A 12 3.47 -4.11 21.94
CA PRO A 12 3.85 -3.52 20.66
C PRO A 12 5.34 -3.13 20.67
N ILE A 13 6.00 -3.36 19.55
CA ILE A 13 7.36 -2.90 19.29
C ILE A 13 7.28 -1.54 18.58
N ALA A 14 8.19 -0.63 18.91
CA ALA A 14 8.23 0.70 18.32
C ALA A 14 8.34 0.61 16.78
N ARG A 15 7.43 1.27 16.09
CA ARG A 15 7.37 1.31 14.62
C ARG A 15 8.31 2.40 14.09
N LYS A 16 9.07 2.10 13.04
CA LYS A 16 9.81 3.10 12.29
C LYS A 16 8.87 3.87 11.34
N PRO A 17 9.19 5.12 10.99
CA PRO A 17 8.46 5.85 9.96
C PRO A 17 8.37 5.04 8.66
N HIS A 18 7.24 5.13 7.97
CA HIS A 18 6.97 4.48 6.67
C HIS A 18 6.96 2.93 6.66
N GLU A 19 7.04 2.28 7.83
CA GLU A 19 6.84 0.83 7.90
C GLU A 19 5.36 0.44 7.71
N THR A 20 5.10 -0.58 6.91
CA THR A 20 3.76 -1.17 6.73
C THR A 20 3.39 -2.15 7.82
N VAL A 21 4.41 -2.66 8.49
CA VAL A 21 4.33 -3.76 9.43
C VAL A 21 4.20 -3.21 10.86
N LYS A 22 3.22 -3.72 11.60
CA LYS A 22 3.11 -3.53 13.06
C LYS A 22 3.69 -4.75 13.73
N GLN A 23 4.78 -4.59 14.47
CA GLN A 23 5.46 -5.68 15.14
C GLN A 23 5.03 -5.77 16.61
N TYR A 24 4.93 -7.00 17.09
CA TYR A 24 4.54 -7.32 18.44
C TYR A 24 5.41 -8.45 18.99
N ARG A 25 5.51 -8.51 20.31
CA ARG A 25 6.07 -9.64 21.03
C ARG A 25 5.14 -10.08 22.15
N LEU A 26 5.19 -11.33 22.53
CA LEU A 26 4.52 -11.83 23.73
C LEU A 26 5.35 -11.51 24.96
N SER A 27 4.69 -11.08 26.03
CA SER A 27 5.31 -10.87 27.33
C SER A 27 5.90 -12.19 27.81
N GLY A 28 7.20 -12.22 28.13
CA GLY A 28 7.91 -13.45 28.50
C GLY A 28 8.31 -14.39 27.35
N GLY A 29 7.86 -14.11 26.11
CA GLY A 29 8.24 -14.86 24.92
C GLY A 29 9.52 -14.35 24.26
N LYS A 30 10.24 -15.23 23.57
CA LYS A 30 11.46 -14.89 22.82
C LYS A 30 11.17 -14.49 21.36
N GLY A 31 9.97 -14.78 20.86
CA GLY A 31 9.58 -14.53 19.48
C GLY A 31 8.88 -13.20 19.26
N THR A 32 8.92 -12.72 18.03
CA THR A 32 8.15 -11.57 17.55
C THR A 32 7.23 -12.02 16.42
N PHE A 33 6.07 -11.36 16.30
CA PHE A 33 5.18 -11.54 15.16
C PHE A 33 4.78 -10.19 14.57
N SER A 34 4.27 -10.22 13.37
CA SER A 34 3.98 -9.00 12.62
C SER A 34 2.60 -9.05 12.00
N VAL A 35 1.93 -7.91 11.97
CA VAL A 35 0.62 -7.74 11.34
C VAL A 35 0.69 -6.62 10.31
N ILE A 36 0.18 -6.89 9.12
CA ILE A 36 -0.05 -5.89 8.08
C ILE A 36 -1.55 -5.65 7.99
N SER A 37 -2.01 -4.47 8.39
CA SER A 37 -3.43 -4.14 8.51
C SER A 37 -3.88 -3.13 7.44
N THR A 38 -3.43 -3.30 6.19
CA THR A 38 -3.67 -2.34 5.11
C THR A 38 -5.16 -2.05 4.90
N MET A 39 -6.01 -3.06 4.99
CA MET A 39 -7.44 -2.94 4.72
C MET A 39 -8.22 -2.45 5.95
N SER A 40 -7.91 -2.95 7.15
CA SER A 40 -8.64 -2.63 8.38
C SER A 40 -8.13 -1.39 9.10
N ALA A 41 -6.87 -1.06 8.96
CA ALA A 41 -6.24 0.14 9.54
C ALA A 41 -5.15 0.65 8.59
N PRO A 42 -5.54 1.33 7.50
CA PRO A 42 -4.62 1.78 6.47
C PRO A 42 -3.61 2.79 7.03
N PHE A 43 -2.38 2.69 6.55
CA PHE A 43 -1.26 3.57 6.92
C PHE A 43 -0.92 4.57 5.80
N CYS A 44 -1.91 4.94 5.00
CA CYS A 44 -1.74 5.71 3.77
C CYS A 44 -1.16 7.11 3.99
N GLY A 45 -1.47 7.75 5.12
CA GLY A 45 -0.93 9.07 5.47
C GLY A 45 0.60 9.10 5.67
N ASP A 46 1.21 7.95 5.95
CA ASP A 46 2.65 7.78 6.16
C ASP A 46 3.30 6.95 5.02
N CYS A 47 2.55 6.68 3.94
CA CYS A 47 2.99 5.81 2.86
C CYS A 47 3.76 6.57 1.79
N ASN A 48 5.04 6.27 1.64
CA ASN A 48 5.93 6.80 0.60
C ASN A 48 6.18 5.83 -0.56
N ARG A 49 5.35 4.79 -0.71
CA ARG A 49 5.59 3.72 -1.69
C ARG A 49 5.05 4.05 -3.06
N LEU A 50 5.85 3.70 -4.05
CA LEU A 50 5.53 3.69 -5.47
C LEU A 50 5.84 2.30 -6.02
N ARG A 51 5.24 1.93 -7.14
CA ARG A 51 5.52 0.69 -7.82
C ARG A 51 5.82 0.94 -9.29
N LEU A 52 6.85 0.27 -9.77
CA LEU A 52 7.13 0.14 -11.20
C LEU A 52 6.81 -1.29 -11.60
N THR A 53 5.93 -1.45 -12.57
CA THR A 53 5.55 -2.77 -13.09
C THR A 53 6.56 -3.28 -14.11
N ALA A 54 6.57 -4.59 -14.37
CA ALA A 54 7.52 -5.21 -15.31
C ALA A 54 7.34 -4.69 -16.76
N ASP A 55 6.15 -4.22 -17.11
CA ASP A 55 5.86 -3.59 -18.42
C ASP A 55 6.08 -2.07 -18.42
N GLY A 56 6.78 -1.54 -17.42
CA GLY A 56 7.24 -0.15 -17.40
C GLY A 56 6.17 0.88 -17.06
N LYS A 57 5.13 0.49 -16.34
CA LYS A 57 4.10 1.41 -15.85
C LYS A 57 4.27 1.71 -14.38
N MET A 58 3.96 2.93 -13.97
CA MET A 58 4.07 3.38 -12.59
C MET A 58 2.70 3.46 -11.92
N LYS A 59 2.61 2.91 -10.70
CA LYS A 59 1.47 3.04 -9.80
C LYS A 59 1.89 3.78 -8.53
N ASN A 60 1.08 4.73 -8.10
CA ASN A 60 1.31 5.45 -6.84
C ASN A 60 0.73 4.75 -5.61
N CYS A 61 -0.11 3.74 -5.82
CA CYS A 61 -0.65 2.88 -4.78
C CYS A 61 -0.93 1.50 -5.36
N LEU A 62 -0.79 0.46 -4.55
CA LEU A 62 -1.17 -0.91 -4.94
C LEU A 62 -2.64 -0.99 -5.38
N PHE A 63 -3.49 -0.23 -4.71
CA PHE A 63 -4.95 -0.20 -4.93
C PHE A 63 -5.41 0.92 -5.88
N SER A 64 -4.51 1.70 -6.50
CA SER A 64 -4.91 2.71 -7.47
C SER A 64 -5.43 2.08 -8.75
N LYS A 65 -6.47 2.67 -9.34
CA LYS A 65 -7.01 2.25 -10.65
C LYS A 65 -6.04 2.57 -11.77
N GLY A 66 -5.44 3.77 -11.71
CA GLY A 66 -4.61 4.30 -12.78
C GLY A 66 -3.17 3.79 -12.74
N GLU A 67 -2.57 3.76 -13.93
CA GLU A 67 -1.15 3.51 -14.15
C GLU A 67 -0.63 4.56 -15.12
N THR A 68 0.61 5.02 -14.90
CA THR A 68 1.30 5.95 -15.79
C THR A 68 2.30 5.16 -16.64
N ASP A 69 2.17 5.20 -17.97
CA ASP A 69 3.07 4.49 -18.89
C ASP A 69 4.38 5.23 -19.04
N LEU A 70 5.37 4.89 -18.22
CA LEU A 70 6.70 5.49 -18.28
C LEU A 70 7.54 4.93 -19.43
N LEU A 71 7.40 3.64 -19.73
CA LEU A 71 8.20 2.99 -20.78
C LEU A 71 7.79 3.50 -22.17
N GLY A 72 6.49 3.65 -22.42
CA GLY A 72 5.99 4.23 -23.67
C GLY A 72 6.47 5.65 -23.86
N ALA A 73 6.33 6.51 -22.84
CA ALA A 73 6.80 7.89 -22.88
C ALA A 73 8.32 7.99 -23.09
N LEU A 74 9.11 7.15 -22.40
CA LEU A 74 10.56 7.11 -22.59
C LEU A 74 10.96 6.77 -24.03
N ARG A 75 10.27 5.81 -24.66
CA ARG A 75 10.52 5.41 -26.04
C ARG A 75 10.15 6.49 -27.06
N LEU A 76 9.20 7.35 -26.71
CA LEU A 76 8.81 8.51 -27.51
C LEU A 76 9.70 9.73 -27.26
N GLY A 77 10.63 9.66 -26.30
CA GLY A 77 11.50 10.78 -25.94
C GLY A 77 10.82 11.85 -25.07
N GLU A 78 9.72 11.49 -24.41
CA GLU A 78 9.00 12.40 -23.50
C GLU A 78 9.72 12.55 -22.15
N ASP A 79 9.44 13.63 -21.43
CA ASP A 79 9.98 13.87 -20.10
C ASP A 79 9.26 12.96 -19.06
N ILE A 80 9.89 11.85 -18.73
CA ILE A 80 9.37 10.94 -17.70
C ILE A 80 9.41 11.55 -16.30
N GLY A 81 10.26 12.54 -16.02
CA GLY A 81 10.32 13.22 -14.72
C GLY A 81 9.00 13.91 -14.41
N LEU A 82 8.46 14.64 -15.37
CA LEU A 82 7.16 15.28 -15.25
C LEU A 82 6.03 14.26 -14.99
N LEU A 83 6.04 13.12 -15.68
CA LEU A 83 5.06 12.06 -15.50
C LEU A 83 5.16 11.42 -14.10
N ILE A 84 6.35 11.24 -13.58
CA ILE A 84 6.60 10.74 -12.22
C ILE A 84 6.03 11.73 -11.20
N ASP A 85 6.34 13.01 -11.33
CA ASP A 85 5.85 14.05 -10.43
C ASP A 85 4.32 14.13 -10.43
N GLN A 86 3.69 14.09 -11.58
CA GLN A 86 2.24 14.07 -11.71
C GLN A 86 1.63 12.83 -11.04
N ASN A 87 2.25 11.67 -11.22
CA ASN A 87 1.78 10.42 -10.60
C ASN A 87 1.89 10.47 -9.07
N VAL A 88 2.97 11.05 -8.54
CA VAL A 88 3.17 11.23 -7.10
C VAL A 88 2.14 12.19 -6.53
N GLN A 89 1.91 13.33 -7.18
CA GLN A 89 0.94 14.34 -6.75
C GLN A 89 -0.51 13.83 -6.81
N ALA A 90 -0.81 12.95 -7.75
CA ALA A 90 -2.12 12.31 -7.87
C ALA A 90 -2.38 11.21 -6.84
N LYS A 91 -1.47 11.00 -5.88
CA LYS A 91 -1.63 9.96 -4.86
C LYS A 91 -2.81 10.27 -3.95
N ALA A 92 -3.81 9.38 -3.97
CA ALA A 92 -5.00 9.53 -3.14
C ALA A 92 -4.69 9.37 -1.65
N MET A 93 -5.49 10.02 -0.80
CA MET A 93 -5.33 10.03 0.66
C MET A 93 -5.39 8.63 1.29
N ALA A 94 -6.18 7.71 0.72
CA ALA A 94 -6.31 6.36 1.23
C ALA A 94 -6.61 5.35 0.12
N LEU A 95 -6.00 4.18 0.22
CA LEU A 95 -6.29 2.95 -0.54
C LEU A 95 -6.48 3.19 -2.06
N GLY A 96 -5.69 4.09 -2.66
CA GLY A 96 -5.76 4.40 -4.08
C GLY A 96 -7.04 5.10 -4.54
N GLY A 97 -7.85 5.59 -3.62
CA GLY A 97 -9.11 6.27 -3.90
C GLY A 97 -10.26 5.35 -4.34
N GLN A 98 -10.09 4.04 -4.32
CA GLN A 98 -11.12 3.08 -4.74
C GLN A 98 -12.11 2.71 -3.63
N PHE A 99 -11.74 2.89 -2.37
CA PHE A 99 -12.55 2.52 -1.22
C PHE A 99 -13.14 3.77 -0.60
N GLY A 100 -14.47 3.83 -0.54
CA GLY A 100 -15.20 4.91 0.16
C GLY A 100 -15.12 4.76 1.68
N VAL A 101 -16.15 5.19 2.38
CA VAL A 101 -16.20 5.34 3.84
C VAL A 101 -16.36 4.00 4.60
N GLY A 102 -15.87 2.89 4.09
CA GLY A 102 -15.86 1.63 4.84
C GLY A 102 -15.72 0.40 3.97
N LEU A 103 -14.92 -0.53 4.44
CA LEU A 103 -14.61 -1.77 3.75
C LEU A 103 -15.79 -2.73 3.66
N SER A 104 -16.71 -2.64 4.64
CA SER A 104 -17.89 -3.51 4.72
C SER A 104 -18.94 -3.28 3.63
N SER A 105 -18.87 -2.14 2.93
CA SER A 105 -19.78 -1.78 1.84
C SER A 105 -19.18 -1.93 0.45
N VAL A 106 -17.93 -2.40 0.34
CA VAL A 106 -17.22 -2.51 -0.95
C VAL A 106 -17.50 -3.88 -1.54
N ASP A 107 -18.13 -3.90 -2.71
CA ASP A 107 -18.22 -5.11 -3.52
C ASP A 107 -16.85 -5.44 -4.11
N ALA A 108 -16.28 -6.57 -3.75
CA ALA A 108 -14.99 -7.03 -4.23
C ALA A 108 -14.92 -7.14 -5.77
N GLY A 109 -16.05 -7.42 -6.41
CA GLY A 109 -16.14 -7.50 -7.87
C GLY A 109 -15.99 -6.14 -8.59
N THR A 110 -16.20 -5.04 -7.89
CA THR A 110 -16.07 -3.68 -8.45
C THR A 110 -14.66 -3.09 -8.31
N ILE A 111 -13.79 -3.75 -7.58
CA ILE A 111 -12.41 -3.28 -7.39
C ILE A 111 -11.61 -3.51 -8.66
N VAL A 112 -11.21 -2.41 -9.30
CA VAL A 112 -10.36 -2.47 -10.49
C VAL A 112 -8.91 -2.50 -10.07
N ASN A 113 -8.24 -3.62 -10.29
CA ASN A 113 -6.81 -3.75 -10.08
C ASN A 113 -6.21 -4.77 -11.05
N ARG A 114 -4.94 -4.61 -11.34
CA ARG A 114 -4.15 -5.57 -12.10
C ARG A 114 -3.89 -6.82 -11.26
N SER A 115 -3.76 -7.97 -11.90
CA SER A 115 -3.31 -9.20 -11.22
C SER A 115 -1.96 -8.97 -10.51
N MET A 116 -1.81 -9.47 -9.29
CA MET A 116 -0.57 -9.36 -8.52
C MET A 116 0.63 -9.97 -9.24
N ILE A 117 0.42 -11.00 -10.06
CA ILE A 117 1.45 -11.65 -10.88
C ILE A 117 2.11 -10.66 -11.86
N THR A 118 1.35 -9.69 -12.36
CA THR A 118 1.79 -8.73 -13.38
C THR A 118 2.22 -7.38 -12.81
N ILE A 119 2.04 -7.16 -11.50
CA ILE A 119 2.46 -5.91 -10.85
C ILE A 119 3.96 -5.90 -10.61
N GLY A 120 4.57 -7.07 -10.44
CA GLY A 120 5.97 -7.17 -10.05
C GLY A 120 6.16 -6.95 -8.54
N GLY A 121 7.26 -7.41 -7.99
CA GLY A 121 7.61 -7.28 -6.57
C GLY A 121 8.37 -8.45 -6.08
#